data_b2508758db8232ee7d6fea7b994f05dc
#
_entry.id   b2508758db8232ee7d6fea7b994f05dc
#
_cell.length_a   1.000
_cell.length_b   1.000
_cell.length_c   1.000
_cell.angle_alpha   90.00
_cell.angle_beta   90.00
_cell.angle_gamma   90.00
#
_symmetry.space_group_name_H-M   'P 1'
#
loop_
_entity.id
_entity.type
_entity.pdbx_description
1 polymer ?
#
loop_
_entity_poly.entity_id
_entity_poly.type
_entity_poly.pdbx_seq_one_letter_code
_entity_poly.pdbx_strand_id
1 'polypeptide(L)'
;MRLRNVEFSDIGDLFKWRNHPIIKESSFNIGPISWDEHERWFKEKSKDLNSQIYITCFENDKIGMVRFDDKGDVIKVSIMLNPDFIGKGLGSEVIRLGTKRFIGEKRPCKPIIAEIKKGKIASIKAFQKADFKEIHSTFVYTVHE
;
A
#
# COMPACT_ATOMS: atom_id res chain seq x y z
N MET A 1 11.08 -5.12 13.28
CA MET A 1 10.12 -4.10 12.78
C MET A 1 8.86 -4.08 13.63
N ARG A 2 8.28 -2.91 13.76
CA ARG A 2 7.01 -2.74 14.48
C ARG A 2 6.02 -1.96 13.63
N LEU A 3 4.74 -2.22 13.85
CA LEU A 3 3.66 -1.46 13.22
C LEU A 3 3.01 -0.54 14.24
N ARG A 4 2.53 0.60 13.76
CA ARG A 4 1.63 1.47 14.50
C ARG A 4 0.59 2.06 13.57
N ASN A 5 -0.48 2.59 14.14
CA ASN A 5 -1.45 3.32 13.34
C ASN A 5 -0.82 4.58 12.75
N VAL A 6 -1.31 5.01 11.59
CA VAL A 6 -0.90 6.27 10.98
C VAL A 6 -1.30 7.43 11.90
N GLU A 7 -0.45 8.45 11.93
CA GLU A 7 -0.70 9.68 12.69
C GLU A 7 -0.65 10.88 11.74
N PHE A 8 -1.25 11.99 12.15
CA PHE A 8 -1.21 13.22 11.34
C PHE A 8 0.22 13.66 11.03
N SER A 9 1.14 13.43 11.95
CA SER A 9 2.55 13.76 11.75
C SER A 9 3.23 12.98 10.62
N ASP A 10 2.59 11.93 10.12
CA ASP A 10 3.11 11.15 9.00
C ASP A 10 2.80 11.75 7.63
N ILE A 11 1.91 12.75 7.59
CA ILE A 11 1.39 13.28 6.32
C ILE A 11 2.48 13.79 5.37
N GLY A 12 3.52 14.44 5.92
CA GLY A 12 4.62 14.98 5.11
C GLY A 12 5.47 13.89 4.47
N ASP A 13 5.82 12.85 5.21
CA ASP A 13 6.60 11.73 4.67
C ASP A 13 5.81 10.97 3.61
N LEU A 14 4.53 10.72 3.86
CA LEU A 14 3.67 10.05 2.89
C LEU A 14 3.54 10.87 1.60
N PHE A 15 3.50 12.20 1.71
CA PHE A 15 3.49 13.07 0.56
C PHE A 15 4.76 12.93 -0.28
N LYS A 16 5.92 12.97 0.37
CA LYS A 16 7.21 12.80 -0.29
C LYS A 16 7.30 11.46 -1.01
N TRP A 17 6.88 10.39 -0.34
CA TRP A 17 6.93 9.05 -0.92
C TRP A 17 6.03 8.94 -2.15
N ARG A 18 4.78 9.43 -2.05
CA ARG A 18 3.82 9.35 -3.16
C ARG A 18 4.31 10.05 -4.43
N ASN A 19 5.06 11.13 -4.29
CA ASN A 19 5.57 11.91 -5.41
C ASN A 19 6.97 11.50 -5.87
N HIS A 20 7.60 10.53 -5.19
CA HIS A 20 8.90 10.03 -5.62
C HIS A 20 8.75 9.25 -6.93
N PRO A 21 9.66 9.44 -7.92
CA PRO A 21 9.56 8.79 -9.22
C PRO A 21 9.40 7.29 -9.17
N ILE A 22 10.12 6.61 -8.28
CA ILE A 22 10.05 5.14 -8.15
C ILE A 22 8.66 4.69 -7.71
N ILE A 23 8.06 5.43 -6.77
CA ILE A 23 6.71 5.11 -6.28
C ILE A 23 5.67 5.36 -7.37
N LYS A 24 5.80 6.45 -8.12
CA LYS A 24 4.90 6.78 -9.22
C LYS A 24 4.89 5.71 -10.31
N GLU A 25 6.04 5.13 -10.62
CA GLU A 25 6.13 4.03 -11.58
C GLU A 25 5.29 2.82 -11.19
N SER A 26 5.19 2.55 -9.90
CA SER A 26 4.43 1.41 -9.37
C SER A 26 2.96 1.73 -9.10
N SER A 27 2.58 2.99 -9.20
CA SER A 27 1.22 3.46 -8.94
C SER A 27 0.38 3.46 -10.23
N PHE A 28 -0.92 3.14 -10.09
CA PHE A 28 -1.86 3.26 -11.20
C PHE A 28 -2.14 4.73 -11.54
N ASN A 29 -1.95 5.64 -10.60
CA ASN A 29 -2.05 7.08 -10.81
C ASN A 29 -0.65 7.66 -10.85
N ILE A 30 -0.16 7.96 -12.05
CA ILE A 30 1.22 8.42 -12.30
C ILE A 30 1.38 9.94 -12.29
N GLY A 31 0.28 10.71 -12.21
CA GLY A 31 0.33 12.16 -12.17
C GLY A 31 0.90 12.70 -10.86
N PRO A 32 1.49 13.91 -10.87
CA PRO A 32 1.93 14.53 -9.63
C PRO A 32 0.73 14.86 -8.74
N ILE A 33 0.90 14.72 -7.44
CA ILE A 33 -0.13 14.99 -6.46
C ILE A 33 0.24 16.28 -5.73
N SER A 34 -0.68 17.24 -5.71
CA SER A 34 -0.48 18.48 -4.97
C SER A 34 -0.62 18.24 -3.47
N TRP A 35 -0.06 19.14 -2.67
CA TRP A 35 -0.21 19.07 -1.22
C TRP A 35 -1.69 19.11 -0.81
N ASP A 36 -2.48 19.98 -1.44
CA ASP A 36 -3.89 20.13 -1.10
C ASP A 36 -4.68 18.84 -1.37
N GLU A 37 -4.41 18.18 -2.48
CA GLU A 37 -5.03 16.89 -2.79
C GLU A 37 -4.62 15.82 -1.78
N HIS A 38 -3.34 15.78 -1.42
CA HIS A 38 -2.78 14.82 -0.48
C HIS A 38 -3.37 15.04 0.92
N GLU A 39 -3.45 16.29 1.38
CA GLU A 39 -4.00 16.63 2.68
C GLU A 39 -5.48 16.23 2.77
N ARG A 40 -6.25 16.51 1.71
CA ARG A 40 -7.66 16.12 1.64
C ARG A 40 -7.80 14.60 1.70
N TRP A 41 -7.02 13.89 0.90
CA TRP A 41 -7.01 12.43 0.89
C TRP A 41 -6.67 11.87 2.28
N PHE A 42 -5.65 12.41 2.92
CA PHE A 42 -5.22 11.95 4.24
C PHE A 42 -6.33 12.15 5.30
N LYS A 43 -6.95 13.32 5.30
CA LYS A 43 -8.05 13.61 6.23
C LYS A 43 -9.24 12.69 6.02
N GLU A 44 -9.61 12.46 4.76
CA GLU A 44 -10.71 11.55 4.43
C GLU A 44 -10.42 10.12 4.85
N LYS A 45 -9.25 9.61 4.51
CA LYS A 45 -8.86 8.24 4.85
C LYS A 45 -8.72 8.02 6.35
N SER A 46 -8.22 9.02 7.08
CA SER A 46 -8.05 8.91 8.53
C SER A 46 -9.38 8.80 9.28
N LYS A 47 -10.45 9.27 8.68
CA LYS A 47 -11.82 9.22 9.25
C LYS A 47 -12.65 8.06 8.70
N ASP A 48 -12.18 7.41 7.65
CA ASP A 48 -12.91 6.35 6.98
C ASP A 48 -12.84 5.05 7.79
N LEU A 49 -13.98 4.60 8.28
CA LEU A 49 -14.08 3.37 9.07
C LEU A 49 -13.79 2.11 8.23
N ASN A 50 -13.86 2.22 6.90
CA ASN A 50 -13.57 1.13 5.98
C ASN A 50 -12.10 1.13 5.53
N SER A 51 -11.26 1.98 6.11
CA SER A 51 -9.85 2.09 5.78
C SER A 51 -8.99 1.99 7.03
N GLN A 52 -7.90 1.23 6.93
CA GLN A 52 -6.93 1.11 8.02
C GLN A 52 -5.54 1.31 7.44
N ILE A 53 -4.79 2.25 8.01
CA ILE A 53 -3.44 2.57 7.57
C ILE A 53 -2.47 2.31 8.71
N TYR A 54 -1.45 1.49 8.45
CA TYR A 54 -0.35 1.24 9.38
C TYR A 54 0.95 1.81 8.83
N ILE A 55 1.78 2.32 9.73
CA ILE A 55 3.16 2.70 9.44
C ILE A 55 4.07 1.64 10.03
N THR A 56 4.99 1.14 9.22
CA THR A 56 6.01 0.17 9.65
C THR A 56 7.29 0.92 9.98
N CYS A 57 7.81 0.68 11.16
CA CYS A 57 9.03 1.33 11.66
C CYS A 57 10.08 0.29 12.04
N PHE A 58 11.35 0.65 11.84
CA PHE A 58 12.50 -0.09 12.36
C PHE A 58 13.42 0.93 13.03
N GLU A 59 13.60 0.78 14.34
CA GLU A 59 14.29 1.77 15.16
C GLU A 59 13.61 3.14 15.01
N ASN A 60 14.32 4.17 14.54
CA ASN A 60 13.77 5.49 14.34
C ASN A 60 13.33 5.78 12.91
N ASP A 61 13.44 4.79 12.03
CA ASP A 61 13.14 4.95 10.61
C ASP A 61 11.74 4.45 10.28
N LYS A 62 11.03 5.22 9.42
CA LYS A 62 9.78 4.78 8.82
C LYS A 62 10.12 4.01 7.55
N ILE A 63 9.77 2.73 7.53
CA ILE A 63 10.09 1.82 6.42
C ILE A 63 9.04 1.89 5.33
N GLY A 64 7.79 2.02 5.69
CA GLY A 64 6.71 2.06 4.72
C GLY A 64 5.34 2.18 5.33
N MET A 65 4.35 2.18 4.44
CA MET A 65 2.93 2.23 4.76
C MET A 65 2.24 1.03 4.17
N VAL A 66 1.32 0.44 4.91
CA VAL A 66 0.40 -0.57 4.38
C VAL A 66 -1.02 -0.15 4.72
N ARG A 67 -1.90 -0.20 3.71
CA ARG A 67 -3.28 0.25 3.85
C ARG A 67 -4.23 -0.85 3.41
N PHE A 68 -5.30 -1.02 4.16
CA PHE A 68 -6.37 -1.97 3.87
C PHE A 68 -7.67 -1.20 3.70
N ASP A 69 -8.30 -1.35 2.55
CA ASP A 69 -9.57 -0.71 2.22
C ASP A 69 -10.65 -1.77 2.01
N ASP A 70 -11.75 -1.67 2.76
CA ASP A 70 -12.91 -2.54 2.58
C ASP A 70 -13.72 -2.04 1.38
N LYS A 71 -13.80 -2.87 0.33
CA LYS A 71 -14.49 -2.54 -0.92
C LYS A 71 -15.86 -3.22 -1.03
N GLY A 72 -16.34 -3.84 0.04
CA GLY A 72 -17.62 -4.56 0.06
C GLY A 72 -17.41 -6.07 0.04
N ASP A 73 -17.06 -6.62 -1.09
CA ASP A 73 -16.84 -8.07 -1.26
C ASP A 73 -15.39 -8.50 -1.09
N VAL A 74 -14.45 -7.57 -1.14
CA VAL A 74 -13.02 -7.83 -0.92
C VAL A 74 -12.41 -6.71 -0.07
N ILE A 75 -11.29 -7.03 0.57
CA ILE A 75 -10.41 -6.04 1.19
C ILE A 75 -9.25 -5.82 0.23
N LYS A 76 -8.98 -4.57 -0.14
CA LYS A 76 -7.84 -4.25 -0.99
C LYS A 76 -6.67 -3.80 -0.14
N VAL A 77 -5.52 -4.45 -0.29
CA VAL A 77 -4.28 -4.04 0.37
C VAL A 77 -3.40 -3.24 -0.60
N SER A 78 -2.83 -2.16 -0.10
CA SER A 78 -1.88 -1.32 -0.83
C SER A 78 -0.65 -1.12 0.04
N ILE A 79 0.52 -1.12 -0.58
CA ILE A 79 1.79 -0.90 0.10
C ILE A 79 2.54 0.24 -0.56
N MET A 80 3.23 1.03 0.25
CA MET A 80 4.15 2.05 -0.22
C MET A 80 5.38 2.05 0.68
N LEU A 81 6.54 1.73 0.11
CA LEU A 81 7.79 1.77 0.85
C LEU A 81 8.37 3.17 0.82
N ASN A 82 9.03 3.54 1.91
CA ASN A 82 9.92 4.69 1.90
C ASN A 82 10.99 4.46 0.83
N PRO A 83 11.17 5.38 -0.14
CA PRO A 83 12.12 5.18 -1.24
C PRO A 83 13.54 4.83 -0.78
N ASP A 84 13.97 5.31 0.38
CA ASP A 84 15.31 5.01 0.93
C ASP A 84 15.48 3.53 1.29
N PHE A 85 14.39 2.78 1.39
CA PHE A 85 14.40 1.38 1.79
C PHE A 85 13.98 0.42 0.68
N ILE A 86 13.79 0.93 -0.53
CA ILE A 86 13.46 0.11 -1.71
C ILE A 86 14.70 -0.70 -2.11
N GLY A 87 14.49 -1.93 -2.57
CA GLY A 87 15.56 -2.81 -3.03
C GLY A 87 16.29 -3.55 -1.93
N LYS A 88 15.79 -3.50 -0.70
CA LYS A 88 16.41 -4.17 0.46
C LYS A 88 15.62 -5.41 0.93
N GLY A 89 14.63 -5.83 0.16
CA GLY A 89 13.83 -7.02 0.49
C GLY A 89 12.85 -6.84 1.63
N LEU A 90 12.52 -5.60 1.99
CA LEU A 90 11.68 -5.31 3.15
C LEU A 90 10.18 -5.33 2.85
N GLY A 91 9.79 -5.26 1.58
CA GLY A 91 8.38 -5.19 1.19
C GLY A 91 7.55 -6.37 1.68
N SER A 92 8.06 -7.59 1.55
CA SER A 92 7.35 -8.79 2.00
C SER A 92 7.09 -8.79 3.50
N GLU A 93 8.04 -8.28 4.27
CA GLU A 93 7.91 -8.17 5.72
C GLU A 93 6.85 -7.15 6.12
N VAL A 94 6.84 -5.99 5.46
CA VAL A 94 5.83 -4.95 5.69
C VAL A 94 4.44 -5.50 5.38
N ILE A 95 4.29 -6.20 4.26
CA ILE A 95 3.02 -6.81 3.87
C ILE A 95 2.57 -7.87 4.88
N ARG A 96 3.48 -8.75 5.27
CA ARG A 96 3.19 -9.83 6.21
C ARG A 96 2.76 -9.30 7.57
N LEU A 97 3.52 -8.38 8.13
CA LEU A 97 3.21 -7.78 9.42
C LEU A 97 1.88 -7.02 9.40
N GLY A 98 1.67 -6.22 8.35
CA GLY A 98 0.43 -5.47 8.19
C GLY A 98 -0.79 -6.38 8.05
N THR A 99 -0.69 -7.39 7.20
CA THR A 99 -1.79 -8.34 6.99
C THR A 99 -2.13 -9.11 8.26
N LYS A 100 -1.10 -9.57 8.98
CA LYS A 100 -1.30 -10.28 10.24
C LYS A 100 -1.98 -9.39 11.29
N ARG A 101 -1.55 -8.14 11.41
CA ARG A 101 -2.16 -7.17 12.32
C ARG A 101 -3.60 -6.89 11.96
N PHE A 102 -3.86 -6.65 10.68
CA PHE A 102 -5.20 -6.35 10.18
C PHE A 102 -6.17 -7.52 10.45
N ILE A 103 -5.76 -8.74 10.14
CA ILE A 103 -6.57 -9.93 10.39
C ILE A 103 -6.86 -10.09 11.89
N GLY A 104 -5.86 -9.87 12.74
CA GLY A 104 -6.02 -9.97 14.18
C GLY A 104 -6.97 -8.93 14.76
N GLU A 105 -6.94 -7.71 14.26
CA GLU A 105 -7.77 -6.61 14.77
C GLU A 105 -9.19 -6.62 14.19
N LYS A 106 -9.33 -6.85 12.88
CA LYS A 106 -10.59 -6.68 12.16
C LYS A 106 -11.32 -7.99 11.91
N ARG A 107 -10.64 -9.13 11.97
CA ARG A 107 -11.19 -10.46 11.73
C ARG A 107 -12.09 -10.51 10.50
N PRO A 108 -11.58 -10.10 9.32
CA PRO A 108 -12.38 -10.01 8.11
C PRO A 108 -12.86 -11.39 7.65
N CYS A 109 -14.08 -11.44 7.09
CA CYS A 109 -14.61 -12.63 6.45
C CYS A 109 -14.46 -12.61 4.95
N LYS A 110 -13.72 -11.64 4.42
CA LYS A 110 -13.55 -11.37 2.99
C LYS A 110 -12.11 -11.66 2.59
N PRO A 111 -11.86 -12.04 1.33
CA PRO A 111 -10.49 -12.17 0.86
C PRO A 111 -9.79 -10.82 0.80
N ILE A 112 -8.49 -10.86 1.05
CA ILE A 112 -7.61 -9.68 0.93
C ILE A 112 -6.91 -9.80 -0.41
N ILE A 113 -7.10 -8.80 -1.28
CA ILE A 113 -6.49 -8.80 -2.62
C ILE A 113 -5.52 -7.64 -2.79
N ALA A 114 -4.53 -7.84 -3.65
CA ALA A 114 -3.60 -6.80 -4.09
C ALA A 114 -3.66 -6.70 -5.60
N GLU A 115 -3.73 -5.47 -6.11
CA GLU A 115 -3.64 -5.21 -7.54
C GLU A 115 -2.25 -4.65 -7.83
N ILE A 116 -1.53 -5.30 -8.74
CA ILE A 116 -0.14 -4.96 -9.06
C ILE A 116 -0.05 -4.67 -10.55
N LYS A 117 0.58 -3.54 -10.91
CA LYS A 117 0.85 -3.20 -12.30
C LYS A 117 1.64 -4.32 -12.98
N LYS A 118 1.28 -4.59 -14.24
CA LYS A 118 1.99 -5.57 -15.06
C LYS A 118 3.49 -5.23 -15.12
N GLY A 119 4.32 -6.26 -14.95
CA GLY A 119 5.77 -6.12 -15.06
C GLY A 119 6.47 -5.66 -13.79
N LYS A 120 5.76 -5.36 -12.70
CA LYS A 120 6.36 -4.98 -11.43
C LYS A 120 6.75 -6.23 -10.63
N ILE A 121 7.83 -6.86 -11.08
CA ILE A 121 8.30 -8.16 -10.57
C ILE A 121 8.65 -8.09 -9.09
N ALA A 122 9.28 -7.01 -8.63
CA ALA A 122 9.63 -6.86 -7.22
C ALA A 122 8.40 -6.87 -6.32
N SER A 123 7.32 -6.18 -6.73
CA SER A 123 6.06 -6.17 -6.00
C SER A 123 5.40 -7.55 -6.00
N ILE A 124 5.37 -8.21 -7.15
CA ILE A 124 4.81 -9.57 -7.26
C ILE A 124 5.53 -10.52 -6.31
N LYS A 125 6.87 -10.50 -6.31
CA LYS A 125 7.68 -11.35 -5.42
C LYS A 125 7.44 -11.02 -3.96
N ALA A 126 7.30 -9.74 -3.62
CA ALA A 126 7.05 -9.33 -2.24
C ALA A 126 5.72 -9.88 -1.73
N PHE A 127 4.65 -9.80 -2.53
CA PHE A 127 3.36 -10.36 -2.17
C PHE A 127 3.39 -11.88 -2.11
N GLN A 128 4.07 -12.54 -3.05
CA GLN A 128 4.23 -14.00 -3.01
C GLN A 128 4.95 -14.47 -1.75
N LYS A 129 6.01 -13.77 -1.34
CA LYS A 129 6.74 -14.07 -0.10
C LYS A 129 5.88 -13.86 1.14
N ALA A 130 4.89 -13.00 1.06
CA ALA A 130 3.92 -12.74 2.13
C ALA A 130 2.70 -13.68 2.04
N ASP A 131 2.81 -14.78 1.29
CA ASP A 131 1.81 -15.83 1.12
C ASP A 131 0.56 -15.42 0.32
N PHE A 132 0.67 -14.39 -0.49
CA PHE A 132 -0.35 -14.06 -1.47
C PHE A 132 -0.11 -14.89 -2.75
N LYS A 133 -1.20 -15.32 -3.37
CA LYS A 133 -1.14 -16.11 -4.60
C LYS A 133 -1.80 -15.34 -5.75
N GLU A 134 -1.20 -15.40 -6.92
CA GLU A 134 -1.80 -14.84 -8.13
C GLU A 134 -3.00 -15.69 -8.54
N ILE A 135 -4.16 -15.05 -8.74
CA ILE A 135 -5.42 -15.77 -9.02
C ILE A 135 -5.92 -15.61 -10.44
N HIS A 136 -5.61 -14.50 -11.13
CA HIS A 136 -6.02 -14.29 -12.52
C HIS A 136 -5.22 -13.17 -13.16
N SER A 137 -5.33 -13.09 -14.51
CA SER A 137 -4.80 -11.99 -15.29
C SER A 137 -5.92 -11.36 -16.10
N THR A 138 -5.85 -10.04 -16.30
CA THR A 138 -6.80 -9.31 -17.12
C THR A 138 -6.11 -8.81 -18.36
N PHE A 139 -6.71 -9.11 -19.54
CA PHE A 139 -6.20 -8.64 -20.82
C PHE A 139 -7.19 -7.63 -21.40
N VAL A 140 -6.66 -6.61 -22.06
CA VAL A 140 -7.49 -5.58 -22.69
C VAL A 140 -7.11 -5.43 -24.16
N TYR A 141 -8.11 -5.34 -25.02
CA TYR A 141 -7.94 -4.92 -26.40
C TYR A 141 -8.37 -3.44 -26.48
N THR A 142 -7.45 -2.58 -26.87
CA THR A 142 -7.75 -1.14 -26.98
C THR A 142 -8.33 -0.86 -28.36
N VAL A 143 -9.53 -0.33 -28.38
CA VAL A 143 -10.20 0.05 -29.64
C VAL A 143 -9.77 1.49 -29.97
N HIS A 144 -9.24 1.67 -31.17
CA HIS A 144 -8.83 3.00 -31.66
C HIS A 144 -9.92 3.52 -32.63
N GLU A 145 -10.36 4.75 -32.38
CA GLU A 145 -11.31 5.42 -33.26
C GLU A 145 -10.62 6.35 -34.25
#